data_784ca1d7218e1033b9913c6995b41d57
#
_entry.id   784ca1d7218e1033b9913c6995b41d57
#
_cell.length_a   1.000
_cell.length_b   1.000
_cell.length_c   1.000
_cell.angle_alpha   90.00
_cell.angle_beta   90.00
_cell.angle_gamma   90.00
#
_symmetry.space_group_name_H-M   'P 1'
#
loop_
_entity.id
_entity.type
_entity.pdbx_description
1 polymer ?
#
loop_
_entity_poly.entity_id
_entity_poly.type
_entity_poly.pdbx_seq_one_letter_code
_entity_poly.pdbx_strand_id
1 'polypeptide(L)'
;KLLGDNIFFGYDESADEIRLGGGTFTGASTGDLTITDIPVRLGERVIHGNAQSGNVNHEQYVLYGTTTNATETTLERDAGGTATSRIYIVTDTTAMFEADVVGRDSGGNQHCGYKFKGVVSNTGGSVILIGTIAEEIVAESDVNWLASATANDLANSLDITVTGEAGVTIRWTAFVKLTNVTH
;
A
#
# COMPACT_ATOMS: atom_id res chain seq x y z
N LYS A 1 -26.25 -15.53 -10.98
CA LYS A 1 -25.55 -16.16 -12.11
C LYS A 1 -24.59 -15.13 -12.68
N LEU A 2 -23.31 -15.26 -12.34
CA LEU A 2 -22.27 -14.44 -12.96
C LEU A 2 -22.17 -14.91 -14.42
N LEU A 3 -22.42 -14.02 -15.35
CA LEU A 3 -22.13 -14.19 -16.76
C LEU A 3 -20.64 -13.85 -16.92
N GLY A 4 -19.80 -14.85 -16.87
CA GLY A 4 -18.35 -14.69 -17.02
C GLY A 4 -17.66 -16.03 -16.99
N ASP A 5 -16.39 -16.05 -17.37
CA ASP A 5 -15.55 -17.24 -17.31
C ASP A 5 -15.45 -17.76 -15.88
N ASN A 6 -15.43 -19.08 -15.74
CA ASN A 6 -15.27 -19.71 -14.44
C ASN A 6 -13.86 -19.41 -13.90
N ILE A 7 -13.75 -19.19 -12.59
CA ILE A 7 -12.48 -19.05 -11.91
C ILE A 7 -12.09 -20.43 -11.36
N PHE A 8 -10.89 -20.85 -11.67
CA PHE A 8 -10.29 -22.05 -11.14
C PHE A 8 -9.24 -21.68 -10.08
N PHE A 9 -9.29 -22.38 -8.95
CA PHE A 9 -8.26 -22.39 -7.96
C PHE A 9 -7.95 -23.85 -7.63
N GLY A 10 -6.76 -24.31 -7.93
CA GLY A 10 -6.41 -25.70 -7.74
C GLY A 10 -4.92 -25.96 -7.89
N TYR A 11 -4.54 -27.20 -7.61
CA TYR A 11 -3.19 -27.70 -7.80
C TYR A 11 -3.05 -28.29 -9.20
N ASP A 12 -2.04 -27.85 -9.95
CA ASP A 12 -1.68 -28.39 -11.26
C ASP A 12 -0.54 -29.39 -11.07
N GLU A 13 -0.89 -30.67 -11.09
CA GLU A 13 0.10 -31.75 -10.90
C GLU A 13 1.15 -31.80 -12.02
N SER A 14 0.83 -31.31 -13.21
CA SER A 14 1.76 -31.32 -14.35
C SER A 14 2.84 -30.27 -14.22
N ALA A 15 2.55 -29.17 -13.52
CA ALA A 15 3.48 -28.07 -13.27
C ALA A 15 4.00 -28.02 -11.82
N ASP A 16 3.49 -28.90 -10.94
CA ASP A 16 3.80 -28.94 -9.50
C ASP A 16 3.55 -27.59 -8.80
N GLU A 17 2.44 -26.92 -9.13
CA GLU A 17 2.12 -25.60 -8.60
C GLU A 17 0.61 -25.39 -8.33
N ILE A 18 0.30 -24.42 -7.45
CA ILE A 18 -1.08 -23.95 -7.25
C ILE A 18 -1.35 -22.85 -8.28
N ARG A 19 -2.40 -23.03 -9.08
CA ARG A 19 -2.82 -22.07 -10.11
C ARG A 19 -4.14 -21.39 -9.76
N LEU A 20 -4.21 -20.12 -10.11
CA LEU A 20 -5.44 -19.34 -10.16
C LEU A 20 -5.62 -18.88 -11.61
N GLY A 21 -6.67 -19.35 -12.26
CA GLY A 21 -6.92 -19.03 -13.66
C GLY A 21 -8.39 -18.91 -13.99
N GLY A 22 -8.69 -18.38 -15.16
CA GLY A 22 -10.04 -18.28 -15.73
C GLY A 22 -10.16 -19.13 -16.98
N GLY A 23 -11.34 -19.64 -17.25
CA GLY A 23 -11.62 -20.41 -18.46
C GLY A 23 -13.04 -20.95 -18.53
N THR A 24 -13.38 -21.54 -19.67
CA THR A 24 -14.67 -22.21 -19.87
C THR A 24 -14.49 -23.68 -19.52
N PHE A 25 -15.15 -24.13 -18.46
CA PHE A 25 -15.15 -25.53 -18.04
C PHE A 25 -16.41 -26.20 -18.54
N THR A 26 -16.26 -27.16 -19.44
CA THR A 26 -17.33 -28.09 -19.80
C THR A 26 -17.18 -29.33 -18.93
N GLY A 27 -18.20 -29.71 -18.20
CA GLY A 27 -18.14 -30.77 -17.18
C GLY A 27 -17.82 -32.20 -17.65
N ALA A 28 -17.16 -32.39 -18.77
CA ALA A 28 -16.66 -33.67 -19.26
C ALA A 28 -15.16 -33.73 -19.00
N SER A 29 -14.77 -34.38 -17.93
CA SER A 29 -13.47 -34.36 -17.32
C SER A 29 -12.53 -35.46 -17.82
N THR A 30 -12.15 -35.48 -19.07
CA THR A 30 -11.06 -36.35 -19.54
C THR A 30 -10.17 -35.63 -20.55
N GLY A 31 -9.67 -34.48 -20.19
CA GLY A 31 -8.73 -33.75 -21.05
C GLY A 31 -8.03 -32.65 -20.25
N ASP A 32 -6.88 -32.26 -20.74
CA ASP A 32 -6.14 -31.13 -20.18
C ASP A 32 -7.01 -29.89 -20.11
N LEU A 33 -7.08 -29.33 -18.93
CA LEU A 33 -7.79 -28.08 -18.69
C LEU A 33 -6.95 -26.93 -19.23
N THR A 34 -7.40 -26.28 -20.27
CA THR A 34 -6.70 -25.05 -20.72
C THR A 34 -7.09 -23.91 -19.77
N ILE A 35 -6.16 -23.56 -18.89
CA ILE A 35 -6.29 -22.45 -17.95
C ILE A 35 -5.57 -21.24 -18.53
N THR A 36 -6.29 -20.12 -18.65
CA THR A 36 -5.64 -18.84 -18.95
C THR A 36 -5.28 -18.18 -17.62
N ASP A 37 -4.01 -17.90 -17.42
CA ASP A 37 -3.54 -17.18 -16.23
C ASP A 37 -4.22 -15.84 -16.15
N ILE A 38 -4.79 -15.53 -14.98
CA ILE A 38 -5.39 -14.22 -14.70
C ILE A 38 -4.49 -13.47 -13.72
N PRO A 39 -4.33 -12.16 -13.90
CA PRO A 39 -3.60 -11.36 -12.93
C PRO A 39 -4.29 -11.44 -11.56
N VAL A 40 -3.57 -11.90 -10.54
CA VAL A 40 -4.05 -11.83 -9.17
C VAL A 40 -3.80 -10.41 -8.66
N ARG A 41 -4.86 -9.64 -8.48
CA ARG A 41 -4.79 -8.39 -7.76
C ARG A 41 -4.97 -8.69 -6.27
N LEU A 42 -3.87 -8.67 -5.54
CA LEU A 42 -3.93 -8.57 -4.09
C LEU A 42 -4.36 -7.14 -3.79
N GLY A 43 -5.30 -6.97 -2.86
CA GLY A 43 -5.81 -5.64 -2.51
C GLY A 43 -4.72 -4.68 -2.03
N GLU A 44 -5.12 -3.53 -1.53
CA GLU A 44 -4.21 -2.43 -1.14
C GLU A 44 -3.30 -2.78 0.04
N ARG A 45 -3.53 -3.91 0.69
CA ARG A 45 -2.72 -4.42 1.80
C ARG A 45 -2.41 -5.90 1.61
N VAL A 46 -1.15 -6.25 1.69
CA VAL A 46 -0.67 -7.64 1.73
C VAL A 46 0.03 -7.88 3.07
N ILE A 47 -0.35 -8.95 3.76
CA ILE A 47 0.23 -9.32 5.04
C ILE A 47 0.97 -10.65 4.86
N HIS A 48 2.24 -10.65 5.20
CA HIS A 48 3.03 -11.86 5.38
C HIS A 48 3.38 -11.98 6.85
N GLY A 49 2.84 -12.96 7.55
CA GLY A 49 3.09 -13.12 8.97
C GLY A 49 3.04 -14.57 9.42
N ASN A 50 3.60 -14.82 10.59
CA ASN A 50 3.49 -16.11 11.25
C ASN A 50 2.34 -16.08 12.25
N ALA A 51 1.26 -16.78 11.95
CA ALA A 51 0.09 -16.87 12.82
C ALA A 51 0.37 -17.55 14.18
N GLN A 52 1.50 -18.21 14.32
CA GLN A 52 1.80 -18.93 15.58
C GLN A 52 2.37 -18.08 16.70
N SER A 53 3.01 -16.96 16.40
CA SER A 53 3.50 -16.06 17.45
C SER A 53 2.66 -14.80 17.62
N GLY A 54 1.68 -14.58 16.73
CA GLY A 54 0.75 -13.45 16.81
C GLY A 54 1.39 -12.07 16.60
N ASN A 55 2.70 -11.98 16.62
CA ASN A 55 3.37 -10.77 17.03
C ASN A 55 4.39 -10.24 16.03
N VAL A 56 4.58 -10.90 14.87
CA VAL A 56 5.52 -10.44 13.84
C VAL A 56 4.88 -10.52 12.48
N ASN A 57 4.74 -9.38 11.81
CA ASN A 57 4.17 -9.29 10.47
C ASN A 57 5.04 -8.46 9.54
N HIS A 58 4.93 -8.77 8.27
CA HIS A 58 5.40 -7.92 7.19
C HIS A 58 4.19 -7.49 6.36
N GLU A 59 3.98 -6.19 6.25
CA GLU A 59 2.81 -5.62 5.58
C GLU A 59 3.23 -4.70 4.44
N GLN A 60 2.41 -4.64 3.41
CA GLN A 60 2.61 -3.76 2.27
C GLN A 60 1.33 -2.99 1.98
N TYR A 61 1.45 -1.70 1.72
CA TYR A 61 0.35 -0.81 1.43
C TYR A 61 0.62 -0.03 0.15
N VAL A 62 -0.42 0.17 -0.64
CA VAL A 62 -0.44 1.15 -1.71
C VAL A 62 -1.38 2.27 -1.29
N LEU A 63 -0.85 3.48 -1.20
CA LEU A 63 -1.61 4.68 -0.89
C LEU A 63 -1.65 5.58 -2.12
N TYR A 64 -2.71 6.35 -2.27
CA TYR A 64 -2.83 7.29 -3.37
C TYR A 64 -3.63 8.54 -2.98
N GLY A 65 -3.49 9.58 -3.75
CA GLY A 65 -4.20 10.83 -3.56
C GLY A 65 -4.01 11.79 -4.72
N THR A 66 -4.72 12.90 -4.67
CA THR A 66 -4.61 13.97 -5.66
C THR A 66 -4.60 15.30 -4.93
N THR A 67 -3.66 16.18 -5.26
CA THR A 67 -3.65 17.57 -4.82
C THR A 67 -3.95 18.50 -6.00
N THR A 68 -4.63 19.61 -5.73
CA THR A 68 -4.92 20.67 -6.70
C THR A 68 -4.48 22.06 -6.19
N ASN A 69 -3.86 22.06 -5.03
CA ASN A 69 -3.39 23.26 -4.32
C ASN A 69 -2.23 22.92 -3.39
N ALA A 70 -1.74 23.92 -2.66
CA ALA A 70 -0.65 23.77 -1.70
C ALA A 70 -1.13 23.36 -0.29
N THR A 71 -2.30 22.74 -0.17
CA THR A 71 -2.77 22.19 1.12
C THR A 71 -2.24 20.78 1.30
N GLU A 72 -1.68 20.52 2.47
CA GLU A 72 -1.24 19.17 2.82
C GLU A 72 -2.41 18.18 2.75
N THR A 73 -2.16 17.02 2.14
CA THR A 73 -3.15 15.97 1.92
C THR A 73 -2.55 14.63 2.35
N THR A 74 -3.29 13.87 3.16
CA THR A 74 -2.90 12.51 3.52
C THR A 74 -3.21 11.56 2.36
N LEU A 75 -2.24 10.71 2.01
CA LEU A 75 -2.45 9.62 1.06
C LEU A 75 -3.19 8.47 1.76
N GLU A 76 -4.13 7.87 1.05
CA GLU A 76 -5.04 6.87 1.61
C GLU A 76 -5.12 5.62 0.71
N ARG A 77 -5.57 4.50 1.28
CA ARG A 77 -5.77 3.24 0.54
C ARG A 77 -7.02 3.27 -0.33
N ASP A 78 -8.01 4.04 0.07
CA ASP A 78 -9.27 4.24 -0.64
C ASP A 78 -9.68 5.72 -0.57
N ALA A 79 -10.57 6.14 -1.43
CA ALA A 79 -11.04 7.53 -1.50
C ALA A 79 -11.98 7.91 -0.35
N GLY A 80 -12.09 7.10 0.69
CA GLY A 80 -13.14 7.25 1.72
C GLY A 80 -12.83 8.26 2.82
N GLY A 81 -11.59 8.71 2.97
CA GLY A 81 -11.20 9.69 4.00
C GLY A 81 -11.40 9.21 5.44
N THR A 82 -11.52 7.89 5.66
CA THR A 82 -11.80 7.31 6.96
C THR A 82 -10.51 6.85 7.66
N ALA A 83 -10.55 6.71 8.98
CA ALA A 83 -9.41 6.16 9.74
C ALA A 83 -8.98 4.77 9.24
N THR A 84 -9.90 4.00 8.62
CA THR A 84 -9.62 2.69 8.05
C THR A 84 -8.88 2.75 6.72
N SER A 85 -8.84 3.90 6.05
CA SER A 85 -8.09 4.13 4.81
C SER A 85 -6.60 4.44 5.03
N ARG A 86 -6.18 4.61 6.28
CA ARG A 86 -4.80 4.93 6.69
C ARG A 86 -4.02 3.66 7.07
N ILE A 87 -2.72 3.80 7.30
CA ILE A 87 -1.89 2.73 7.83
C ILE A 87 -2.06 2.70 9.35
N TYR A 88 -3.01 1.90 9.81
CA TYR A 88 -3.29 1.76 11.25
C TYR A 88 -2.17 1.00 11.96
N ILE A 89 -1.66 1.56 13.06
CA ILE A 89 -0.68 0.93 13.92
C ILE A 89 -1.41 0.35 15.14
N VAL A 90 -1.45 -0.96 15.21
CA VAL A 90 -2.11 -1.68 16.32
C VAL A 90 -1.47 -1.29 17.66
N THR A 91 -2.28 -1.21 18.71
CA THR A 91 -1.79 -0.92 20.06
C THR A 91 -0.70 -1.93 20.47
N ASP A 92 0.30 -1.45 21.19
CA ASP A 92 1.46 -2.20 21.66
C ASP A 92 2.31 -2.81 20.53
N THR A 93 2.33 -2.11 19.38
CA THR A 93 3.12 -2.47 18.20
C THR A 93 4.22 -1.46 17.95
N THR A 94 5.40 -1.98 17.62
CA THR A 94 6.49 -1.20 17.03
C THR A 94 6.74 -1.68 15.62
N ALA A 95 6.80 -0.76 14.65
CA ALA A 95 7.01 -1.07 13.25
C ALA A 95 8.14 -0.22 12.65
N MET A 96 9.06 -0.88 11.95
CA MET A 96 9.95 -0.20 11.02
C MET A 96 9.21 -0.07 9.69
N PHE A 97 9.26 1.12 9.09
CA PHE A 97 8.65 1.37 7.79
C PHE A 97 9.67 1.89 6.76
N GLU A 98 9.37 1.57 5.50
CA GLU A 98 9.98 2.16 4.30
C GLU A 98 8.84 2.62 3.39
N ALA A 99 8.92 3.85 2.87
CA ALA A 99 7.93 4.42 1.97
C ALA A 99 8.61 5.03 0.74
N ASP A 100 8.17 4.62 -0.44
CA ASP A 100 8.51 5.21 -1.73
C ASP A 100 7.31 6.03 -2.20
N VAL A 101 7.47 7.33 -2.40
CA VAL A 101 6.42 8.27 -2.82
C VAL A 101 6.75 8.83 -4.19
N VAL A 102 5.78 8.82 -5.09
CA VAL A 102 5.91 9.40 -6.43
C VAL A 102 4.75 10.34 -6.70
N GLY A 103 5.06 11.52 -7.22
CA GLY A 103 4.09 12.51 -7.69
C GLY A 103 4.31 12.87 -9.15
N ARG A 104 3.21 13.10 -9.88
CA ARG A 104 3.23 13.57 -11.27
C ARG A 104 2.07 14.52 -11.54
N ASP A 105 2.36 15.64 -12.21
CA ASP A 105 1.32 16.57 -12.66
C ASP A 105 0.46 15.99 -13.78
N SER A 106 -0.74 16.51 -13.94
CA SER A 106 -1.67 16.10 -15.01
C SER A 106 -1.20 16.51 -16.41
N GLY A 107 -0.34 17.52 -16.52
CA GLY A 107 0.31 17.93 -17.75
C GLY A 107 1.45 17.01 -18.16
N GLY A 108 1.95 16.20 -17.23
CA GLY A 108 2.98 15.19 -17.44
C GLY A 108 4.40 15.74 -17.59
N ASN A 109 4.61 17.01 -17.23
CA ASN A 109 5.90 17.70 -17.38
C ASN A 109 6.71 17.77 -16.09
N GLN A 110 6.03 17.67 -14.93
CA GLN A 110 6.65 17.74 -13.62
C GLN A 110 6.44 16.45 -12.86
N HIS A 111 7.43 16.05 -12.08
CA HIS A 111 7.43 14.81 -11.31
C HIS A 111 8.37 14.93 -10.12
N CYS A 112 8.12 14.10 -9.13
CA CYS A 112 8.96 13.97 -7.95
C CYS A 112 8.99 12.54 -7.43
N GLY A 113 10.00 12.24 -6.63
CA GLY A 113 10.14 10.98 -5.93
C GLY A 113 10.84 11.19 -4.60
N TYR A 114 10.28 10.63 -3.53
CA TYR A 114 10.80 10.71 -2.17
C TYR A 114 10.88 9.31 -1.56
N LYS A 115 11.83 9.14 -0.67
CA LYS A 115 11.96 7.93 0.16
C LYS A 115 12.00 8.30 1.63
N PHE A 116 11.28 7.52 2.42
CA PHE A 116 11.28 7.64 3.87
C PHE A 116 11.59 6.29 4.50
N LYS A 117 12.34 6.34 5.60
CA LYS A 117 12.61 5.20 6.45
C LYS A 117 12.63 5.61 7.90
N GLY A 118 11.88 4.90 8.73
CA GLY A 118 11.77 5.23 10.13
C GLY A 118 11.16 4.12 10.97
N VAL A 119 10.93 4.44 12.24
CA VAL A 119 10.26 3.57 13.18
C VAL A 119 9.08 4.32 13.78
N VAL A 120 7.93 3.66 13.80
CA VAL A 120 6.71 4.14 14.46
C VAL A 120 6.32 3.15 15.55
N SER A 121 5.84 3.65 16.68
CA SER A 121 5.36 2.82 17.78
C SER A 121 4.01 3.32 18.27
N ASN A 122 3.13 2.38 18.58
CA ASN A 122 1.89 2.62 19.32
C ASN A 122 2.02 1.93 20.68
N THR A 123 2.14 2.73 21.75
CA THR A 123 2.22 2.23 23.11
C THR A 123 1.00 2.70 23.90
N GLY A 124 0.17 1.74 24.33
CA GLY A 124 -1.04 2.05 25.10
C GLY A 124 -2.05 2.94 24.38
N GLY A 125 -2.04 2.96 23.05
CA GLY A 125 -2.92 3.81 22.21
C GLY A 125 -2.31 5.15 21.81
N SER A 126 -1.05 5.42 22.13
CA SER A 126 -0.33 6.63 21.69
C SER A 126 0.67 6.29 20.58
N VAL A 127 0.49 6.89 19.41
CA VAL A 127 1.32 6.68 18.23
C VAL A 127 2.36 7.76 18.07
N ILE A 128 3.62 7.36 18.07
CA ILE A 128 4.77 8.27 17.93
C ILE A 128 5.81 7.74 16.95
N LEU A 129 6.56 8.63 16.34
CA LEU A 129 7.79 8.27 15.62
C LEU A 129 8.95 8.13 16.61
N ILE A 130 9.74 7.08 16.45
CA ILE A 130 10.91 6.82 17.28
C ILE A 130 12.17 7.31 16.56
N GLY A 131 12.81 8.32 17.14
CA GLY A 131 14.01 8.93 16.56
C GLY A 131 13.71 9.80 15.34
N THR A 132 14.68 9.95 14.47
CA THR A 132 14.62 10.78 13.26
C THR A 132 14.33 9.90 12.06
N ILE A 133 13.36 10.31 11.23
CA ILE A 133 13.10 9.67 9.94
C ILE A 133 14.25 9.99 8.99
N ALA A 134 14.76 8.98 8.31
CA ALA A 134 15.64 9.19 7.16
C ALA A 134 14.76 9.57 5.96
N GLU A 135 15.09 10.68 5.33
CA GLU A 135 14.42 11.23 4.16
C GLU A 135 15.42 11.39 3.01
N GLU A 136 15.02 10.99 1.82
CA GLU A 136 15.78 11.16 0.59
C GLU A 136 14.88 11.77 -0.48
N ILE A 137 15.27 12.91 -1.02
CA ILE A 137 14.68 13.46 -2.25
C ILE A 137 15.39 12.82 -3.43
N VAL A 138 14.73 11.86 -4.09
CA VAL A 138 15.31 11.12 -5.22
C VAL A 138 15.29 11.95 -6.49
N ALA A 139 14.20 12.68 -6.70
CA ALA A 139 14.04 13.62 -7.81
C ALA A 139 12.94 14.62 -7.47
N GLU A 140 13.07 15.84 -7.94
CA GLU A 140 12.10 16.90 -7.71
C GLU A 140 12.14 17.90 -8.86
N SER A 141 11.03 18.11 -9.53
CA SER A 141 10.88 19.13 -10.59
C SER A 141 10.51 20.49 -10.04
N ASP A 142 9.88 20.53 -8.85
CA ASP A 142 9.46 21.75 -8.16
C ASP A 142 9.66 21.61 -6.65
N VAL A 143 10.42 22.55 -6.07
CA VAL A 143 10.78 22.57 -4.64
C VAL A 143 9.58 22.81 -3.70
N ASN A 144 8.44 23.24 -4.22
CA ASN A 144 7.21 23.42 -3.44
C ASN A 144 6.41 22.13 -3.29
N TRP A 145 6.75 21.10 -4.05
CA TRP A 145 6.14 19.79 -3.86
C TRP A 145 6.84 19.09 -2.70
N LEU A 146 6.08 18.64 -1.76
CA LEU A 146 6.62 18.04 -0.53
C LEU A 146 5.93 16.70 -0.27
N ALA A 147 6.67 15.82 0.35
CA ALA A 147 6.11 14.62 0.97
C ALA A 147 6.65 14.48 2.39
N SER A 148 5.92 13.85 3.27
CA SER A 148 6.41 13.53 4.61
C SER A 148 5.76 12.27 5.17
N ALA A 149 6.39 11.69 6.21
CA ALA A 149 5.82 10.60 6.99
C ALA A 149 5.66 11.07 8.44
N THR A 150 4.45 10.98 8.99
CA THR A 150 4.10 11.50 10.31
C THR A 150 3.34 10.47 11.14
N ALA A 151 3.47 10.55 12.46
CA ALA A 151 2.62 9.80 13.38
C ALA A 151 1.34 10.60 13.66
N ASN A 152 0.20 9.96 13.49
CA ASN A 152 -1.10 10.54 13.81
C ASN A 152 -1.70 9.81 15.02
N ASP A 153 -1.53 10.40 16.18
CA ASP A 153 -1.98 9.84 17.45
C ASP A 153 -3.51 9.69 17.52
N LEU A 154 -4.23 10.67 17.00
CA LEU A 154 -5.70 10.66 17.01
C LEU A 154 -6.29 9.54 16.15
N ALA A 155 -5.66 9.22 15.03
CA ALA A 155 -6.09 8.16 14.12
C ALA A 155 -5.40 6.82 14.40
N ASN A 156 -4.45 6.78 15.32
CA ASN A 156 -3.57 5.62 15.57
C ASN A 156 -2.88 5.14 14.27
N SER A 157 -2.33 6.05 13.50
CA SER A 157 -1.79 5.72 12.17
C SER A 157 -0.41 6.30 11.90
N LEU A 158 0.29 5.66 10.98
CA LEU A 158 1.37 6.25 10.22
C LEU A 158 0.75 6.90 8.99
N ASP A 159 0.87 8.21 8.87
CA ASP A 159 0.37 8.97 7.73
C ASP A 159 1.50 9.32 6.78
N ILE A 160 1.28 9.12 5.50
CA ILE A 160 2.11 9.66 4.41
C ILE A 160 1.35 10.86 3.86
N THR A 161 1.93 12.05 4.01
CA THR A 161 1.31 13.31 3.57
C THR A 161 2.07 13.90 2.40
N VAL A 162 1.36 14.62 1.55
CA VAL A 162 1.92 15.31 0.39
C VAL A 162 1.37 16.72 0.29
N THR A 163 2.18 17.62 -0.24
CA THR A 163 1.79 19.00 -0.55
C THR A 163 2.06 19.25 -2.02
N GLY A 164 1.06 19.74 -2.73
CA GLY A 164 1.16 20.10 -4.13
C GLY A 164 1.38 21.60 -4.32
N GLU A 165 0.96 22.08 -5.48
CA GLU A 165 1.06 23.48 -5.92
C GLU A 165 -0.31 24.04 -6.27
N ALA A 166 -0.51 25.35 -6.06
CA ALA A 166 -1.74 26.02 -6.37
C ALA A 166 -2.02 26.02 -7.88
N GLY A 167 -3.18 25.50 -8.28
CA GLY A 167 -3.60 25.44 -9.67
C GLY A 167 -3.00 24.27 -10.48
N VAL A 168 -2.19 23.43 -9.85
CA VAL A 168 -1.60 22.24 -10.47
C VAL A 168 -2.27 20.99 -9.90
N THR A 169 -2.80 20.14 -10.77
CA THR A 169 -3.33 18.84 -10.37
C THR A 169 -2.21 17.81 -10.40
N ILE A 170 -1.88 17.28 -9.21
CA ILE A 170 -0.82 16.28 -9.05
C ILE A 170 -1.44 14.99 -8.54
N ARG A 171 -1.13 13.88 -9.21
CA ARG A 171 -1.46 12.54 -8.73
C ARG A 171 -0.28 11.96 -7.98
N TRP A 172 -0.58 11.42 -6.81
CA TRP A 172 0.39 10.85 -5.90
C TRP A 172 0.10 9.38 -5.66
N THR A 173 1.17 8.62 -5.49
CA THR A 173 1.11 7.25 -4.99
C THR A 173 2.27 7.01 -4.04
N ALA A 174 2.03 6.22 -3.01
CA ALA A 174 3.07 5.74 -2.11
C ALA A 174 2.99 4.22 -1.98
N PHE A 175 4.14 3.56 -2.02
CA PHE A 175 4.28 2.16 -1.66
C PHE A 175 4.98 2.07 -0.30
N VAL A 176 4.30 1.54 0.69
CA VAL A 176 4.79 1.49 2.07
C VAL A 176 4.91 0.05 2.53
N LYS A 177 6.08 -0.29 3.06
CA LYS A 177 6.37 -1.57 3.69
C LYS A 177 6.52 -1.38 5.19
N LEU A 178 5.92 -2.26 5.96
CA LEU A 178 6.10 -2.34 7.40
C LEU A 178 6.64 -3.71 7.80
N THR A 179 7.58 -3.70 8.73
CA THR A 179 7.96 -4.89 9.50
C THR A 179 7.66 -4.58 10.95
N ASN A 180 6.71 -5.28 11.54
CA ASN A 180 6.20 -4.97 12.85
C ASN A 180 6.36 -6.11 13.85
N VAL A 181 6.41 -5.72 15.12
CA VAL A 181 6.35 -6.62 16.28
C VAL A 181 5.32 -6.06 17.26
N THR A 182 4.41 -6.90 17.69
CA THR A 182 3.38 -6.59 18.71
C THR A 182 3.68 -7.39 19.96
N HIS A 183 3.48 -6.78 21.13
CA HIS A 183 3.77 -7.41 22.42
C HIS A 183 2.48 -7.81 23.13
#